data_6bb5cb9331b0f5b7922f54da195e1a43
#
_entry.id   6bb5cb9331b0f5b7922f54da195e1a43
#
_cell.length_a   1.000
_cell.length_b   1.000
_cell.length_c   1.000
_cell.angle_alpha   90.00
_cell.angle_beta   90.00
_cell.angle_gamma   90.00
#
_symmetry.space_group_name_H-M   'P 1'
#
loop_
_entity.id
_entity.type
_entity.pdbx_description
1 polymer ?
#
loop_
_entity_poly.entity_id
_entity_poly.type
_entity_poly.pdbx_seq_one_letter_code
_entity_poly.pdbx_strand_id
1 'polypeptide(L)' 'MPEGYKFTYKDVDMLKNFISGQGMIMPRGKTGLSQKQQRQLAIEIKRARHLALLPFVQTM' A
#
# COMPACT_ATOMS: atom_id res chain seq x y z
N MET A 1 -3.39 12.90 -2.13
CA MET A 1 -2.06 12.84 -1.47
C MET A 1 -1.13 13.90 -2.03
N PRO A 2 -0.43 14.63 -1.17
CA PRO A 2 0.58 15.58 -1.66
C PRO A 2 1.70 14.86 -2.40
N GLU A 3 2.24 15.51 -3.42
CA GLU A 3 3.31 14.91 -4.22
C GLU A 3 4.54 14.54 -3.39
N GLY A 4 4.80 15.30 -2.34
CA GLY A 4 5.97 15.05 -1.51
C GLY A 4 5.78 14.00 -0.43
N TYR A 5 4.57 13.44 -0.32
CA TYR A 5 4.32 12.45 0.72
C TYR A 5 5.08 11.15 0.43
N LYS A 6 5.74 10.63 1.44
CA LYS A 6 6.47 9.37 1.31
C LYS A 6 5.80 8.31 2.19
N PHE A 7 5.39 7.23 1.57
CA PHE A 7 4.85 6.10 2.30
C PHE A 7 5.98 5.39 3.05
N THR A 8 5.67 4.86 4.21
CA THR A 8 6.62 4.07 4.97
C THR A 8 5.92 2.82 5.49
N TYR A 9 6.64 1.71 5.54
CA TYR A 9 6.09 0.46 6.02
C TYR A 9 5.68 0.53 7.50
N LYS A 10 6.21 1.51 8.23
CA LYS A 10 5.88 1.69 9.64
C LYS A 10 4.49 2.29 9.84
N ASP A 11 3.95 2.95 8.84
CA ASP A 11 2.64 3.60 8.93
C ASP A 11 1.57 2.64 8.41
N VAL A 12 1.32 1.60 9.20
CA VAL A 12 0.40 0.51 8.82
C VAL A 12 -1.01 1.03 8.58
N ASP A 13 -1.49 1.94 9.42
CA ASP A 13 -2.85 2.46 9.26
C ASP A 13 -3.04 3.18 7.94
N MET A 14 -2.03 3.96 7.54
CA MET A 14 -2.08 4.64 6.24
C MET A 14 -2.09 3.62 5.10
N LEU A 15 -1.24 2.60 5.20
CA LEU A 15 -1.16 1.58 4.16
C LEU A 15 -2.47 0.81 4.01
N LYS A 16 -3.16 0.54 5.10
CA LYS A 16 -4.43 -0.16 5.06
C LYS A 16 -5.48 0.56 4.24
N ASN A 17 -5.40 1.89 4.16
CA ASN A 17 -6.35 2.68 3.38
C ASN A 17 -6.27 2.37 1.89
N PHE A 18 -5.17 1.79 1.43
CA PHE A 18 -4.95 1.50 0.02
C PHE A 18 -5.01 0.01 -0.30
N ILE A 19 -5.48 -0.77 0.65
CA ILE A 19 -5.64 -2.22 0.47
C ILE A 19 -7.14 -2.52 0.42
N SER A 20 -7.56 -3.28 -0.59
CA SER A 20 -8.96 -3.64 -0.74
C SER A 20 -9.37 -4.68 0.30
N GLY A 21 -10.67 -4.95 0.39
CA GLY A 21 -11.18 -5.96 1.30
C GLY A 21 -10.66 -7.37 1.04
N GLN A 22 -10.12 -7.59 -0.16
CA GLN A 22 -9.51 -8.88 -0.52
C GLN A 22 -8.02 -8.93 -0.20
N GLY A 23 -7.47 -7.85 0.35
CA GLY A 23 -6.05 -7.77 0.66
C GLY A 23 -5.17 -7.36 -0.50
N MET A 24 -5.76 -6.93 -1.60
CA MET A 24 -5.04 -6.50 -2.80
C MET A 24 -4.77 -5.00 -2.75
N ILE A 25 -3.63 -4.58 -3.31
CA ILE A 25 -3.32 -3.17 -3.43
C ILE A 25 -4.29 -2.56 -4.45
N MET A 26 -4.91 -1.44 -4.08
CA MET A 26 -5.86 -0.79 -4.98
C MET A 26 -5.13 -0.20 -6.19
N PRO A 27 -5.76 -0.25 -7.38
CA PRO A 27 -5.17 0.33 -8.58
C PRO A 27 -5.17 1.85 -8.54
N ARG A 28 -4.33 2.47 -9.38
CA ARG A 28 -4.21 3.93 -9.43
C ARG A 28 -5.53 4.64 -9.69
N GLY A 29 -6.40 4.03 -10.49
CA GLY A 29 -7.70 4.61 -10.77
C GLY A 29 -8.55 4.84 -9.51
N LYS A 30 -8.29 4.08 -8.46
CA LYS A 30 -9.03 4.22 -7.21
C LYS A 30 -8.25 4.98 -6.15
N THR A 31 -6.92 4.90 -6.17
CA THR A 31 -6.11 5.60 -5.17
C THR A 31 -5.90 7.06 -5.51
N GLY A 32 -5.92 7.40 -6.79
CA GLY A 32 -5.65 8.76 -7.23
C GLY A 32 -4.19 9.17 -7.09
N LEU A 33 -3.31 8.21 -6.85
CA LEU A 33 -1.89 8.48 -6.65
C LEU A 33 -1.17 8.63 -7.99
N SER A 34 -0.05 9.36 -7.97
CA SER A 34 0.82 9.42 -9.14
C SER A 34 1.49 8.05 -9.34
N GLN A 35 2.06 7.84 -10.52
CA GLN A 35 2.76 6.59 -10.81
C GLN A 35 3.89 6.35 -9.82
N LYS A 36 4.63 7.40 -9.50
CA LYS A 36 5.74 7.30 -8.56
C LYS A 36 5.25 6.94 -7.15
N GLN A 37 4.17 7.59 -6.71
CA GLN A 37 3.59 7.31 -5.41
C GLN A 37 3.02 5.90 -5.34
N GLN A 38 2.38 5.46 -6.41
CA GLN A 38 1.81 4.11 -6.44
C GLN A 38 2.91 3.05 -6.34
N ARG A 39 4.04 3.28 -7.00
CA ARG A 39 5.17 2.36 -6.93
C ARG A 39 5.73 2.30 -5.52
N GLN A 40 5.89 3.46 -4.88
CA GLN A 40 6.39 3.51 -3.51
C GLN A 40 5.43 2.83 -2.54
N LEU A 41 4.14 3.07 -2.73
CA LEU A 41 3.11 2.42 -1.92
C LEU A 41 3.23 0.90 -2.00
N ALA A 42 3.37 0.36 -3.21
CA ALA A 42 3.48 -1.08 -3.40
C ALA A 42 4.70 -1.65 -2.69
N ILE A 43 5.82 -0.95 -2.76
CA ILE A 43 7.05 -1.39 -2.11
C ILE A 43 6.86 -1.43 -0.59
N GLU A 44 6.28 -0.39 -0.02
CA GLU A 44 6.11 -0.33 1.43
C GLU A 44 5.08 -1.33 1.94
N ILE A 45 4.04 -1.59 1.18
CA ILE A 45 3.07 -2.63 1.55
C ILE A 45 3.75 -4.00 1.56
N LYS A 46 4.59 -4.28 0.58
CA LYS A 46 5.33 -5.54 0.54
C LYS A 46 6.26 -5.68 1.72
N ARG A 47 6.93 -4.60 2.11
CA ARG A 47 7.79 -4.60 3.29
C ARG A 47 6.99 -4.86 4.55
N ALA A 48 5.85 -4.21 4.69
CA ALA A 48 5.02 -4.40 5.87
C ALA A 48 4.52 -5.83 5.98
N ARG A 49 4.16 -6.45 4.86
CA ARG A 49 3.74 -7.84 4.84
C ARG A 49 4.88 -8.78 5.21
N HIS A 50 6.07 -8.50 4.70
CA HIS A 50 7.25 -9.31 5.00
C HIS A 50 7.59 -9.27 6.49
N LEU A 51 7.34 -8.14 7.14
CA LEU A 51 7.58 -7.97 8.57
C LEU A 51 6.38 -8.36 9.42
N ALA A 52 5.35 -8.93 8.80
CA ALA A 52 4.13 -9.37 9.46
C ALA A 52 3.33 -8.22 10.10
N LEU A 53 3.54 -7.00 9.65
CA LEU A 53 2.76 -5.85 10.10
C LEU A 53 1.41 -5.76 9.40
N LEU A 54 1.31 -6.36 8.21
CA LEU A 54 0.07 -6.49 7.46
C LEU A 54 -0.13 -7.95 7.09
N PRO A 55 -1.38 -8.39 6.96
CA PRO A 55 -1.63 -9.77 6.56
C PRO A 55 -1.20 -10.00 5.12
N PHE A 56 -0.74 -11.22 4.84
CA PHE A 56 -0.43 -11.60 3.48
C PHE A 56 -1.70 -11.75 2.68
N VAL A 57 -1.60 -11.45 1.37
CA VAL A 57 -2.70 -11.71 0.47
C VAL A 57 -2.88 -13.20 0.34
N GLN A 58 -4.11 -13.63 0.50
CA GLN A 58 -4.44 -15.02 0.25
C GLN A 58 -4.88 -15.14 -1.19
N THR A 59 -4.04 -15.73 -2.00
CA THR A 59 -4.40 -16.02 -3.37
C THR A 59 -5.17 -17.32 -3.39
N MET A 60 -6.29 -17.24 -4.01
CA MET A 60 -7.09 -18.45 -4.16
C MET A 60 -7.01 -18.98 -5.55
#